data_642d1645b6724be734d9c3eb8e4864c6
#
_entry.id   642d1645b6724be734d9c3eb8e4864c6
#
_cell.length_a   1.000
_cell.length_b   1.000
_cell.length_c   1.000
_cell.angle_alpha   90.00
_cell.angle_beta   90.00
_cell.angle_gamma   90.00
#
_symmetry.space_group_name_H-M   'P 1'
#
loop_
_entity.id
_entity.type
_entity.pdbx_description
1 polymer ?
#
loop_
_entity_poly.entity_id
_entity_poly.type
_entity_poly.pdbx_seq_one_letter_code
_entity_poly.pdbx_strand_id
1 'polypeptide(L)'
;MSRQLVLKAALIFFVSAGPSAACDPEEMINELRAQCRDAIASAVALIEPMKPALTAPDRNTIEAKITEAAVLCNSDRYSEGYTVTAKLARFIGHLEARKGIAPVL
;
A
#
# COMPACT_ATOMS: atom_id res chain seq x y z
N MET A 1 16.78 32.64 33.39
CA MET A 1 16.17 33.14 32.16
C MET A 1 16.17 32.12 31.05
N SER A 2 17.26 31.43 30.78
CA SER A 2 17.34 30.41 29.74
C SER A 2 16.39 29.20 30.00
N ARG A 3 16.17 28.86 31.25
CA ARG A 3 15.26 27.77 31.62
C ARG A 3 13.82 28.05 31.22
N GLN A 4 13.36 29.29 31.36
CA GLN A 4 11.98 29.65 31.01
C GLN A 4 11.79 29.66 29.52
N LEU A 5 12.77 30.07 28.75
CA LEU A 5 12.72 30.04 27.29
C LEU A 5 12.65 28.60 26.74
N VAL A 6 13.45 27.71 27.31
CA VAL A 6 13.46 26.31 26.93
C VAL A 6 12.11 25.65 27.25
N LEU A 7 11.54 25.93 28.42
CA LEU A 7 10.25 25.40 28.80
C LEU A 7 9.12 25.89 27.89
N LYS A 8 9.15 27.16 27.50
CA LYS A 8 8.16 27.72 26.58
C LYS A 8 8.27 27.10 25.19
N ALA A 9 9.47 26.91 24.71
CA ALA A 9 9.71 26.27 23.42
C ALA A 9 9.22 24.82 23.43
N ALA A 10 9.47 24.09 24.50
CA ALA A 10 9.01 22.71 24.65
C ALA A 10 7.48 22.60 24.66
N LEU A 11 6.81 23.55 25.34
CA LEU A 11 5.36 23.58 25.40
C LEU A 11 4.75 23.90 24.03
N ILE A 12 5.32 24.83 23.30
CA ILE A 12 4.86 25.18 21.96
C ILE A 12 5.01 24.00 21.01
N PHE A 13 6.13 23.31 21.07
CA PHE A 13 6.37 22.13 20.25
C PHE A 13 5.34 21.01 20.54
N PHE A 14 5.07 20.76 21.83
CA PHE A 14 4.12 19.73 22.24
C PHE A 14 2.69 20.05 21.76
N VAL A 15 2.27 21.31 21.87
CA VAL A 15 0.94 21.74 21.43
C VAL A 15 0.79 21.66 19.91
N SER A 16 1.82 22.01 19.15
CA SER A 16 1.75 21.94 17.69
C SER A 16 1.78 20.51 17.15
N ALA A 17 2.46 19.57 17.83
CA ALA A 17 2.51 18.19 17.41
C ALA A 17 1.20 17.44 17.71
N GLY A 18 0.56 17.72 18.85
CA GLY A 18 -0.63 17.00 19.30
C GLY A 18 -1.87 17.17 18.41
N PRO A 19 -2.32 18.40 18.14
CA PRO A 19 -3.56 18.60 17.38
C PRO A 19 -3.47 18.15 15.92
N SER A 20 -2.34 18.35 15.26
CA SER A 20 -2.21 18.01 13.85
C SER A 20 -2.19 16.52 13.58
N ALA A 21 -1.77 15.70 14.54
CA ALA A 21 -1.73 14.25 14.38
C ALA A 21 -3.12 13.59 14.50
N ALA A 22 -4.08 14.27 15.15
CA ALA A 22 -5.31 13.62 15.57
C ALA A 22 -6.53 13.95 14.72
N CYS A 23 -6.48 14.93 13.81
CA CYS A 23 -7.71 15.66 13.57
C CYS A 23 -8.17 15.87 12.13
N ASP A 24 -7.62 15.18 11.14
CA ASP A 24 -8.20 15.30 9.81
C ASP A 24 -8.57 13.93 9.25
N PRO A 25 -9.83 13.51 9.46
CA PRO A 25 -10.29 12.22 8.92
C PRO A 25 -10.26 12.18 7.41
N GLU A 26 -10.45 13.29 6.74
CA GLU A 26 -10.41 13.38 5.28
C GLU A 26 -8.99 13.14 4.75
N GLU A 27 -8.01 13.75 5.40
CA GLU A 27 -6.60 13.56 5.05
C GLU A 27 -6.16 12.12 5.30
N MET A 28 -6.61 11.52 6.40
CA MET A 28 -6.34 10.12 6.72
C MET A 28 -6.93 9.18 5.65
N ILE A 29 -8.15 9.44 5.21
CA ILE A 29 -8.82 8.67 4.16
C ILE A 29 -8.05 8.78 2.85
N ASN A 30 -7.62 9.97 2.49
CA ASN A 30 -6.84 10.20 1.26
C ASN A 30 -5.51 9.46 1.31
N GLU A 31 -4.85 9.44 2.45
CA GLU A 31 -3.60 8.73 2.64
C GLU A 31 -3.80 7.21 2.53
N LEU A 32 -4.83 6.67 3.18
CA LEU A 32 -5.15 5.25 3.09
C LEU A 32 -5.49 4.84 1.65
N ARG A 33 -6.22 5.68 0.94
CA ARG A 33 -6.54 5.43 -0.47
C ARG A 33 -5.29 5.42 -1.33
N ALA A 34 -4.38 6.37 -1.12
CA ALA A 34 -3.12 6.43 -1.83
C ALA A 34 -2.25 5.21 -1.54
N GLN A 35 -2.13 4.81 -0.28
CA GLN A 35 -1.38 3.61 0.11
C GLN A 35 -1.97 2.34 -0.51
N CYS A 36 -3.29 2.23 -0.55
CA CYS A 36 -3.98 1.10 -1.15
C CYS A 36 -3.66 0.98 -2.64
N ARG A 37 -3.68 2.11 -3.36
CA ARG A 37 -3.31 2.17 -4.77
C ARG A 37 -1.83 1.87 -4.99
N ASP A 38 -0.96 2.38 -4.12
CA ASP A 38 0.48 2.13 -4.21
C ASP A 38 0.81 0.65 -4.02
N ALA A 39 0.10 -0.03 -3.14
CA ALA A 39 0.27 -1.47 -2.95
C ALA A 39 -0.07 -2.23 -4.23
N ILE A 40 -1.14 -1.85 -4.92
CA ILE A 40 -1.52 -2.43 -6.21
C ILE A 40 -0.44 -2.15 -7.26
N ALA A 41 0.04 -0.91 -7.33
CA ALA A 41 1.09 -0.53 -8.28
C ALA A 41 2.37 -1.32 -8.07
N SER A 42 2.74 -1.58 -6.80
CA SER A 42 3.89 -2.40 -6.47
C SER A 42 3.71 -3.85 -6.94
N ALA A 43 2.51 -4.41 -6.78
CA ALA A 43 2.20 -5.76 -7.26
C ALA A 43 2.28 -5.82 -8.79
N VAL A 44 1.73 -4.82 -9.48
CA VAL A 44 1.79 -4.73 -10.95
C VAL A 44 3.24 -4.67 -11.42
N ALA A 45 4.09 -3.92 -10.74
CA ALA A 45 5.51 -3.83 -11.09
C ALA A 45 6.23 -5.18 -10.99
N LEU A 46 5.83 -6.04 -10.05
CA LEU A 46 6.38 -7.39 -9.93
C LEU A 46 5.95 -8.30 -11.08
N ILE A 47 4.80 -8.05 -11.67
CA ILE A 47 4.24 -8.88 -12.75
C ILE A 47 4.89 -8.57 -14.10
N GLU A 48 5.29 -7.33 -14.34
CA GLU A 48 5.80 -6.90 -15.64
C GLU A 48 6.93 -7.78 -16.21
N PRO A 49 7.99 -8.10 -15.43
CA PRO A 49 9.05 -8.95 -15.97
C PRO A 49 8.62 -10.41 -16.17
N MET A 50 7.51 -10.84 -15.56
CA MET A 50 7.01 -12.21 -15.67
C MET A 50 6.06 -12.40 -16.84
N LYS A 51 5.51 -11.34 -17.42
CA LYS A 51 4.46 -11.43 -18.45
C LYS A 51 4.76 -12.41 -19.58
N PRO A 52 5.96 -12.45 -20.15
CA PRO A 52 6.24 -13.41 -21.24
C PRO A 52 6.14 -14.87 -20.80
N ALA A 53 6.34 -15.15 -19.52
CA ALA A 53 6.32 -16.52 -18.99
C ALA A 53 4.95 -16.94 -18.47
N LEU A 54 3.98 -16.02 -18.41
CA LEU A 54 2.65 -16.31 -17.86
C LEU A 54 1.77 -17.03 -18.88
N THR A 55 1.06 -18.05 -18.39
CA THR A 55 0.00 -18.71 -19.16
C THR A 55 -1.24 -17.81 -19.19
N ALA A 56 -2.17 -18.05 -20.12
CA ALA A 56 -3.42 -17.30 -20.17
C ALA A 56 -4.24 -17.43 -18.87
N PRO A 57 -4.40 -18.63 -18.27
CA PRO A 57 -5.10 -18.75 -16.98
C PRO A 57 -4.42 -17.94 -15.86
N ASP A 58 -3.08 -17.94 -15.79
CA ASP A 58 -2.34 -17.18 -14.78
C ASP A 58 -2.56 -15.69 -14.96
N ARG A 59 -2.51 -15.18 -16.18
CA ARG A 59 -2.79 -13.78 -16.49
C ARG A 59 -4.20 -13.38 -16.07
N ASN A 60 -5.18 -14.22 -16.40
CA ASN A 60 -6.57 -13.95 -16.06
C ASN A 60 -6.78 -13.87 -14.54
N THR A 61 -6.13 -14.77 -13.79
CA THR A 61 -6.18 -14.77 -12.33
C THR A 61 -5.59 -13.47 -11.77
N ILE A 62 -4.43 -13.06 -12.28
CA ILE A 62 -3.75 -11.84 -11.84
C ILE A 62 -4.61 -10.62 -12.13
N GLU A 63 -5.14 -10.50 -13.35
CA GLU A 63 -5.97 -9.37 -13.75
C GLU A 63 -7.25 -9.28 -12.91
N ALA A 64 -7.88 -10.42 -12.62
CA ALA A 64 -9.06 -10.47 -11.77
C ALA A 64 -8.75 -9.97 -10.36
N LYS A 65 -7.62 -10.35 -9.79
CA LYS A 65 -7.20 -9.90 -8.47
C LYS A 65 -6.85 -8.41 -8.43
N ILE A 66 -6.20 -7.90 -9.45
CA ILE A 66 -5.90 -6.47 -9.58
C ILE A 66 -7.20 -5.67 -9.63
N THR A 67 -8.16 -6.10 -10.45
CA THR A 67 -9.46 -5.44 -10.56
C THR A 67 -10.21 -5.46 -9.24
N GLU A 68 -10.26 -6.61 -8.56
CA GLU A 68 -10.88 -6.74 -7.25
C GLU A 68 -10.27 -5.78 -6.23
N ALA A 69 -8.93 -5.75 -6.15
CA ALA A 69 -8.23 -4.85 -5.24
C ALA A 69 -8.52 -3.38 -5.57
N ALA A 70 -8.52 -3.01 -6.85
CA ALA A 70 -8.79 -1.64 -7.28
C ALA A 70 -10.21 -1.19 -6.90
N VAL A 71 -11.20 -2.07 -7.08
CA VAL A 71 -12.58 -1.78 -6.69
C VAL A 71 -12.68 -1.57 -5.18
N LEU A 72 -12.04 -2.41 -4.39
CA LEU A 72 -12.03 -2.29 -2.93
C LEU A 72 -11.36 -0.99 -2.47
N CYS A 73 -10.21 -0.65 -3.04
CA CYS A 73 -9.52 0.61 -2.72
C CYS A 73 -10.38 1.83 -3.07
N ASN A 74 -11.07 1.81 -4.20
CA ASN A 74 -11.91 2.93 -4.65
C ASN A 74 -13.23 3.01 -3.89
N SER A 75 -13.62 1.94 -3.20
CA SER A 75 -14.84 1.88 -2.38
C SER A 75 -14.55 2.11 -0.89
N ASP A 76 -13.38 2.63 -0.56
CA ASP A 76 -12.93 2.90 0.80
C ASP A 76 -12.84 1.65 1.69
N ARG A 77 -12.74 0.47 1.07
CA ARG A 77 -12.56 -0.81 1.76
C ARG A 77 -11.07 -1.19 1.74
N TYR A 78 -10.25 -0.38 2.38
CA TYR A 78 -8.79 -0.46 2.29
C TYR A 78 -8.22 -1.75 2.86
N SER A 79 -8.73 -2.18 4.01
CA SER A 79 -8.28 -3.41 4.65
C SER A 79 -8.49 -4.63 3.74
N GLU A 80 -9.65 -4.69 3.08
CA GLU A 80 -9.96 -5.75 2.14
C GLU A 80 -9.11 -5.65 0.87
N GLY A 81 -8.90 -4.42 0.38
CA GLY A 81 -8.01 -4.17 -0.76
C GLY A 81 -6.58 -4.62 -0.48
N TYR A 82 -6.06 -4.33 0.70
CA TYR A 82 -4.76 -4.81 1.14
C TYR A 82 -4.70 -6.34 1.21
N THR A 83 -5.76 -6.97 1.71
CA THR A 83 -5.82 -8.42 1.81
C THR A 83 -5.76 -9.08 0.43
N VAL A 84 -6.52 -8.55 -0.53
CA VAL A 84 -6.50 -9.04 -1.91
C VAL A 84 -5.12 -8.83 -2.52
N THR A 85 -4.50 -7.68 -2.32
CA THR A 85 -3.16 -7.38 -2.82
C THR A 85 -2.12 -8.33 -2.21
N ALA A 86 -2.23 -8.64 -0.92
CA ALA A 86 -1.33 -9.61 -0.27
C ALA A 86 -1.49 -11.01 -0.84
N LYS A 87 -2.72 -11.44 -1.14
CA LYS A 87 -2.97 -12.72 -1.80
C LYS A 87 -2.38 -12.75 -3.20
N LEU A 88 -2.51 -11.65 -3.93
CA LEU A 88 -1.89 -11.51 -5.24
C LEU A 88 -0.37 -11.63 -5.16
N ALA A 89 0.26 -10.95 -4.21
CA ALA A 89 1.71 -11.02 -4.02
C ALA A 89 2.18 -12.45 -3.74
N ARG A 90 1.43 -13.20 -2.93
CA ARG A 90 1.74 -14.62 -2.67
C ARG A 90 1.60 -15.46 -3.93
N PHE A 91 0.57 -15.23 -4.70
CA PHE A 91 0.36 -15.92 -5.97
C PHE A 91 1.52 -15.65 -6.92
N ILE A 92 1.96 -14.41 -7.03
CA ILE A 92 3.13 -14.04 -7.83
C ILE A 92 4.38 -14.77 -7.34
N GLY A 93 4.60 -14.81 -6.02
CA GLY A 93 5.73 -15.55 -5.44
C GLY A 93 5.71 -17.03 -5.78
N HIS A 94 4.54 -17.66 -5.76
CA HIS A 94 4.36 -19.04 -6.18
C HIS A 94 4.70 -19.24 -7.65
N LEU A 95 4.27 -18.34 -8.52
CA LEU A 95 4.60 -18.40 -9.94
C LEU A 95 6.09 -18.26 -10.19
N GLU A 96 6.74 -17.32 -9.51
CA GLU A 96 8.19 -17.13 -9.59
C GLU A 96 8.92 -18.44 -9.22
N ALA A 97 8.53 -19.04 -8.10
CA ALA A 97 9.15 -20.28 -7.63
C ALA A 97 8.96 -21.44 -8.62
N ARG A 98 7.72 -21.61 -9.14
CA ARG A 98 7.42 -22.71 -10.08
C ARG A 98 8.10 -22.53 -11.43
N LYS A 99 8.27 -21.31 -11.89
CA LYS A 99 8.86 -21.00 -13.19
C LYS A 99 10.36 -20.77 -13.12
N GLY A 100 10.95 -20.80 -11.93
CA GLY A 100 12.37 -20.54 -11.75
C GLY A 100 12.78 -19.12 -12.09
N ILE A 101 11.86 -18.16 -11.95
CA ILE A 101 12.14 -16.75 -12.22
C ILE A 101 12.72 -16.12 -10.95
N ALA A 102 13.83 -15.39 -11.12
CA ALA A 102 14.43 -14.68 -9.98
C ALA A 102 13.52 -13.52 -9.53
N PRO A 103 13.31 -13.34 -8.20
CA PRO A 103 12.49 -12.24 -7.72
C PRO A 103 13.14 -10.89 -8.03
N VAL A 104 12.31 -9.92 -8.34
CA VAL A 104 12.74 -8.53 -8.57
C VAL A 104 12.69 -7.81 -7.23
N LEU A 105 13.85 -7.45 -6.72
CA LEU A 105 13.97 -6.74 -5.44
C LEU A 105 14.25 -5.26 -5.63
#